data_bdffef4d425e764b0d8d6a10bd575a26
#
_entry.id   bdffef4d425e764b0d8d6a10bd575a26
#
_cell.length_a   1.000
_cell.length_b   1.000
_cell.length_c   1.000
_cell.angle_alpha   90.00
_cell.angle_beta   90.00
_cell.angle_gamma   90.00
#
_symmetry.space_group_name_H-M   'P 1'
#
loop_
_entity.id
_entity.type
_entity.pdbx_description
1 polymer ?
#
loop_
_entity_poly.entity_id
_entity_poly.type
_entity_poly.pdbx_seq_one_letter_code
_entity_poly.pdbx_strand_id
1 'polypeptide(L)'
;SSGLEDGDNANMSTVYDMALLSSYAINNSLYKKIVGTKDITVKTDLKTYVWHNKNRLLSSYKYCVGGKTGFTERARRTLVTNASKDGVNLTVVTFNDGNDFGDHKDLYEKYFDSLKEYEIVSEGYIDSKYDDSYIDKSFKMSLSKDEFKRIRKEISYYENSASKVVGRVSVSLDGKEYFSEDIYIKDRVKKEEVNLSFWQRLIKRLKELW
;
A
#
# COMPACT_ATOMS: atom_id res chain seq x y z
N SER A 1 7.24 26.20 7.53
CA SER A 1 6.47 26.60 6.35
C SER A 1 4.99 26.41 6.64
N SER A 2 4.20 27.45 6.45
CA SER A 2 2.75 27.49 6.76
C SER A 2 1.89 26.86 5.64
N GLY A 3 2.49 26.54 4.49
CA GLY A 3 1.76 26.16 3.28
C GLY A 3 1.09 27.33 2.55
N LEU A 4 1.30 28.54 3.01
CA LEU A 4 0.87 29.78 2.37
C LEU A 4 2.04 30.44 1.63
N GLU A 5 1.73 31.21 0.61
CA GLU A 5 2.71 32.05 -0.07
C GLU A 5 3.04 33.26 0.81
N ASP A 6 4.32 33.59 0.92
CA ASP A 6 4.82 34.74 1.66
C ASP A 6 5.76 35.55 0.73
N GLY A 7 5.22 36.61 0.14
CA GLY A 7 5.93 37.46 -0.79
C GLY A 7 6.45 36.69 -2.03
N ASP A 8 7.74 36.81 -2.30
CA ASP A 8 8.40 36.14 -3.44
C ASP A 8 8.73 34.66 -3.20
N ASN A 9 8.51 34.17 -1.97
CA ASN A 9 8.80 32.78 -1.60
C ASN A 9 7.56 31.91 -1.77
N ALA A 10 7.36 31.39 -2.97
CA ALA A 10 6.30 30.39 -3.22
C ALA A 10 6.81 28.97 -2.98
N ASN A 11 5.98 28.14 -2.35
CA ASN A 11 6.18 26.70 -2.35
C ASN A 11 5.93 26.17 -3.76
N MET A 12 6.92 25.55 -4.37
CA MET A 12 6.79 24.95 -5.71
C MET A 12 6.97 23.44 -5.65
N SER A 13 6.16 22.72 -6.42
CA SER A 13 6.25 21.27 -6.58
C SER A 13 5.68 20.86 -7.94
N THR A 14 5.84 19.60 -8.29
CA THR A 14 5.16 18.98 -9.42
C THR A 14 4.03 18.07 -8.94
N VAL A 15 3.05 17.78 -9.80
CA VAL A 15 2.02 16.78 -9.48
C VAL A 15 2.64 15.40 -9.21
N TYR A 16 3.72 15.06 -9.91
CA TYR A 16 4.46 13.81 -9.73
C TYR A 16 5.10 13.72 -8.33
N ASP A 17 5.84 14.74 -7.91
CA ASP A 17 6.49 14.74 -6.60
C ASP A 17 5.47 14.71 -5.47
N MET A 18 4.35 15.43 -5.62
CA MET A 18 3.27 15.40 -4.64
C MET A 18 2.56 14.05 -4.60
N ALA A 19 2.44 13.36 -5.75
CA ALA A 19 1.90 12.00 -5.78
C ALA A 19 2.83 11.02 -5.07
N LEU A 20 4.14 11.07 -5.30
CA LEU A 20 5.13 10.25 -4.60
C LEU A 20 5.11 10.52 -3.09
N LEU A 21 5.15 11.79 -2.69
CA LEU A 21 5.09 12.17 -1.29
C LEU A 21 3.82 11.64 -0.60
N SER A 22 2.67 11.84 -1.23
CA SER A 22 1.38 11.42 -0.66
C SER A 22 1.23 9.90 -0.61
N SER A 23 1.68 9.18 -1.63
CA SER A 23 1.66 7.72 -1.67
C SER A 23 2.56 7.10 -0.59
N TYR A 24 3.68 7.74 -0.27
CA TYR A 24 4.52 7.35 0.86
C TYR A 24 3.86 7.68 2.20
N ALA A 25 3.39 8.92 2.36
CA ALA A 25 2.85 9.42 3.62
C ALA A 25 1.59 8.68 4.07
N ILE A 26 0.72 8.24 3.15
CA ILE A 26 -0.53 7.54 3.48
C ILE A 26 -0.32 6.18 4.15
N ASN A 27 0.89 5.62 4.07
CA ASN A 27 1.27 4.39 4.78
C ASN A 27 1.55 4.65 6.28
N ASN A 28 1.78 5.91 6.68
CA ASN A 28 1.87 6.27 8.08
C ASN A 28 0.46 6.33 8.70
N SER A 29 0.22 5.51 9.73
CA SER A 29 -1.10 5.36 10.35
C SER A 29 -1.64 6.66 10.96
N LEU A 30 -0.76 7.48 11.56
CA LEU A 30 -1.16 8.77 12.15
C LEU A 30 -1.52 9.79 11.06
N TYR A 31 -0.70 9.87 10.01
CA TYR A 31 -1.01 10.73 8.86
C TYR A 31 -2.35 10.34 8.23
N LYS A 32 -2.54 9.04 7.94
CA LYS A 32 -3.80 8.50 7.37
C LYS A 32 -5.00 8.84 8.24
N LYS A 33 -4.87 8.69 9.56
CA LYS A 33 -5.94 9.07 10.52
C LYS A 33 -6.27 10.56 10.43
N ILE A 34 -5.26 11.44 10.42
CA ILE A 34 -5.47 12.90 10.37
C ILE A 34 -6.15 13.32 9.07
N VAL A 35 -5.59 12.93 7.90
CA VAL A 35 -6.10 13.35 6.59
C VAL A 35 -7.41 12.68 6.19
N GLY A 36 -7.75 11.55 6.81
CA GLY A 36 -9.00 10.81 6.62
C GLY A 36 -10.12 11.21 7.61
N THR A 37 -9.82 12.06 8.61
CA THR A 37 -10.84 12.53 9.56
C THR A 37 -11.80 13.50 8.87
N LYS A 38 -13.09 13.17 8.86
CA LYS A 38 -14.16 14.00 8.25
C LYS A 38 -14.50 15.19 9.13
N ASP A 39 -14.76 14.93 10.39
CA ASP A 39 -15.20 15.89 11.37
C ASP A 39 -14.49 15.65 12.69
N ILE A 40 -14.17 16.70 13.41
CA ILE A 40 -13.58 16.60 14.74
C ILE A 40 -14.11 17.72 15.65
N THR A 41 -14.45 17.35 16.87
CA THR A 41 -14.80 18.29 17.93
C THR A 41 -13.71 18.27 18.99
N VAL A 42 -13.10 19.42 19.24
CA VAL A 42 -12.08 19.61 20.27
C VAL A 42 -12.61 20.57 21.33
N LYS A 43 -12.63 20.13 22.57
CA LYS A 43 -13.01 20.93 23.71
C LYS A 43 -11.75 21.38 24.44
N THR A 44 -11.67 22.69 24.74
CA THR A 44 -10.69 23.28 25.64
C THR A 44 -11.45 23.91 26.82
N ASP A 45 -10.74 24.36 27.82
CA ASP A 45 -11.34 25.06 28.98
C ASP A 45 -12.05 26.35 28.58
N LEU A 46 -11.67 26.94 27.45
CA LEU A 46 -12.20 28.22 26.98
C LEU A 46 -13.27 28.05 25.89
N LYS A 47 -13.18 27.02 25.05
CA LYS A 47 -14.04 26.94 23.85
C LYS A 47 -14.12 25.51 23.27
N THR A 48 -15.25 25.22 22.65
CA THR A 48 -15.44 24.06 21.81
C THR A 48 -15.23 24.45 20.34
N TYR A 49 -14.35 23.70 19.65
CA TYR A 49 -14.10 23.83 18.22
C TYR A 49 -14.72 22.65 17.49
N VAL A 50 -15.40 22.93 16.39
CA VAL A 50 -15.91 21.92 15.46
C VAL A 50 -15.28 22.20 14.12
N TRP A 51 -14.52 21.24 13.60
CA TRP A 51 -13.89 21.36 12.29
C TRP A 51 -14.40 20.28 11.33
N HIS A 52 -14.67 20.71 10.11
CA HIS A 52 -15.07 19.85 8.99
C HIS A 52 -13.95 19.81 7.96
N ASN A 53 -13.62 18.62 7.48
CA ASN A 53 -12.60 18.47 6.45
C ASN A 53 -13.13 19.03 5.12
N LYS A 54 -12.33 19.90 4.49
CA LYS A 54 -12.67 20.48 3.19
C LYS A 54 -12.58 19.49 2.02
N ASN A 55 -11.97 18.33 2.22
CA ASN A 55 -11.93 17.26 1.22
C ASN A 55 -13.30 16.56 1.14
N ARG A 56 -14.13 17.02 0.21
CA ARG A 56 -15.49 16.50 0.01
C ARG A 56 -15.52 15.02 -0.39
N LEU A 57 -14.44 14.49 -1.03
CA LEU A 57 -14.38 13.07 -1.41
C LEU A 57 -14.46 12.12 -0.21
N LEU A 58 -14.03 12.55 0.98
CA LEU A 58 -14.20 11.74 2.19
C LEU A 58 -15.67 11.36 2.48
N SER A 59 -16.61 12.21 2.07
CA SER A 59 -18.04 11.96 2.28
C SER A 59 -18.76 11.49 1.02
N SER A 60 -18.30 11.89 -0.17
CA SER A 60 -18.97 11.63 -1.45
C SER A 60 -18.40 10.41 -2.21
N TYR A 61 -17.23 9.88 -1.80
CA TYR A 61 -16.58 8.77 -2.47
C TYR A 61 -16.11 7.71 -1.45
N LYS A 62 -16.79 6.59 -1.43
CA LYS A 62 -16.63 5.54 -0.38
C LYS A 62 -15.21 4.96 -0.26
N TYR A 63 -14.41 5.04 -1.33
CA TYR A 63 -13.05 4.51 -1.34
C TYR A 63 -12.00 5.56 -0.96
N CYS A 64 -12.36 6.84 -0.83
CA CYS A 64 -11.42 7.88 -0.42
C CYS A 64 -10.98 7.67 1.04
N VAL A 65 -9.67 7.58 1.25
CA VAL A 65 -9.07 7.33 2.58
C VAL A 65 -8.40 8.58 3.16
N GLY A 66 -8.25 9.65 2.40
CA GLY A 66 -7.65 10.89 2.88
C GLY A 66 -7.17 11.82 1.79
N GLY A 67 -6.59 12.93 2.20
CA GLY A 67 -6.00 13.88 1.27
C GLY A 67 -5.91 15.30 1.84
N LYS A 68 -5.51 16.24 0.99
CA LYS A 68 -5.35 17.66 1.33
C LYS A 68 -5.80 18.55 0.19
N THR A 69 -6.65 19.50 0.52
CA THR A 69 -7.04 20.60 -0.38
C THR A 69 -6.11 21.79 -0.20
N GLY A 70 -5.86 22.55 -1.24
CA GLY A 70 -5.15 23.81 -1.19
C GLY A 70 -5.78 24.85 -2.11
N PHE A 71 -5.63 26.12 -1.73
CA PHE A 71 -5.97 27.25 -2.57
C PHE A 71 -5.12 28.47 -2.18
N THR A 72 -4.49 29.07 -3.19
CA THR A 72 -3.96 30.44 -3.12
C THR A 72 -4.31 31.15 -4.43
N GLU A 73 -4.24 32.47 -4.45
CA GLU A 73 -4.52 33.25 -5.66
C GLU A 73 -3.59 32.88 -6.82
N ARG A 74 -2.37 32.48 -6.54
CA ARG A 74 -1.35 32.10 -7.53
C ARG A 74 -1.47 30.66 -7.97
N ALA A 75 -1.59 29.71 -7.00
CA ALA A 75 -1.67 28.29 -7.27
C ALA A 75 -3.07 27.83 -7.71
N ARG A 76 -4.10 28.66 -7.44
CA ARG A 76 -5.49 28.29 -7.63
C ARG A 76 -5.85 27.04 -6.81
N ARG A 77 -6.79 26.24 -7.29
CA ARG A 77 -7.20 25.01 -6.59
C ARG A 77 -6.16 23.92 -6.79
N THR A 78 -5.73 23.33 -5.68
CA THR A 78 -4.85 22.17 -5.67
C THR A 78 -5.47 21.08 -4.81
N LEU A 79 -5.41 19.85 -5.28
CA LEU A 79 -5.96 18.70 -4.57
C LEU A 79 -5.00 17.52 -4.64
N VAL A 80 -4.78 16.89 -3.50
CA VAL A 80 -4.12 15.59 -3.38
C VAL A 80 -5.09 14.68 -2.65
N THR A 81 -5.42 13.53 -3.21
CA THR A 81 -6.25 12.54 -2.51
C THR A 81 -5.71 11.12 -2.67
N ASN A 82 -6.08 10.27 -1.74
CA ASN A 82 -5.76 8.85 -1.73
C ASN A 82 -7.05 8.05 -1.63
N ALA A 83 -7.13 6.97 -2.38
CA ALA A 83 -8.23 6.03 -2.34
C ALA A 83 -7.73 4.59 -2.31
N SER A 84 -8.51 3.69 -1.70
CA SER A 84 -8.18 2.28 -1.57
C SER A 84 -9.42 1.42 -1.87
N LYS A 85 -9.27 0.44 -2.76
CA LYS A 85 -10.32 -0.51 -3.14
C LYS A 85 -9.68 -1.86 -3.46
N ASP A 86 -10.12 -2.93 -2.82
CA ASP A 86 -9.73 -4.32 -3.10
C ASP A 86 -8.19 -4.54 -3.15
N GLY A 87 -7.45 -3.92 -2.20
CA GLY A 87 -5.99 -3.95 -2.11
C GLY A 87 -5.27 -2.92 -3.01
N VAL A 88 -5.93 -2.39 -4.04
CA VAL A 88 -5.37 -1.35 -4.90
C VAL A 88 -5.41 -0.01 -4.17
N ASN A 89 -4.24 0.66 -4.09
CA ASN A 89 -4.11 1.99 -3.50
C ASN A 89 -3.71 2.99 -4.58
N LEU A 90 -4.47 4.07 -4.72
CA LEU A 90 -4.26 5.10 -5.73
C LEU A 90 -4.10 6.47 -5.09
N THR A 91 -3.22 7.26 -5.65
CA THR A 91 -3.03 8.67 -5.32
C THR A 91 -3.27 9.51 -6.57
N VAL A 92 -4.12 10.53 -6.46
CA VAL A 92 -4.39 11.49 -7.53
C VAL A 92 -4.00 12.88 -7.05
N VAL A 93 -3.39 13.64 -7.93
CA VAL A 93 -2.97 15.03 -7.68
C VAL A 93 -3.36 15.90 -8.87
N THR A 94 -4.04 17.00 -8.60
CA THR A 94 -4.31 18.06 -9.60
C THR A 94 -3.90 19.43 -9.09
N PHE A 95 -3.37 20.24 -10.00
CA PHE A 95 -3.03 21.65 -9.76
C PHE A 95 -3.80 22.52 -10.73
N ASN A 96 -4.32 23.65 -10.23
CA ASN A 96 -5.11 24.62 -11.00
C ASN A 96 -6.29 23.96 -11.76
N ASP A 97 -7.02 23.11 -11.07
CA ASP A 97 -8.11 22.33 -11.61
C ASP A 97 -9.44 22.78 -10.98
N GLY A 98 -10.33 23.31 -11.81
CA GLY A 98 -11.65 23.83 -11.38
C GLY A 98 -12.63 22.72 -11.01
N ASN A 99 -12.47 21.51 -11.55
CA ASN A 99 -13.32 20.33 -11.31
C ASN A 99 -12.62 19.24 -10.49
N ASP A 100 -11.58 19.59 -9.73
CA ASP A 100 -10.67 18.71 -9.01
C ASP A 100 -11.32 17.48 -8.35
N PHE A 101 -12.45 17.63 -7.65
CA PHE A 101 -13.15 16.50 -7.02
C PHE A 101 -13.82 15.56 -8.02
N GLY A 102 -14.36 16.09 -9.11
CA GLY A 102 -14.93 15.30 -10.20
C GLY A 102 -13.85 14.49 -10.90
N ASP A 103 -12.79 15.17 -11.32
CA ASP A 103 -11.68 14.56 -12.06
C ASP A 103 -10.95 13.50 -11.23
N HIS A 104 -10.75 13.74 -9.92
CA HIS A 104 -10.20 12.73 -9.03
C HIS A 104 -11.07 11.48 -8.94
N LYS A 105 -12.41 11.66 -8.81
CA LYS A 105 -13.33 10.53 -8.77
C LYS A 105 -13.30 9.73 -10.06
N ASP A 106 -13.34 10.40 -11.22
CA ASP A 106 -13.36 9.75 -12.53
C ASP A 106 -12.05 8.98 -12.79
N LEU A 107 -10.91 9.55 -12.37
CA LEU A 107 -9.63 8.85 -12.42
C LEU A 107 -9.62 7.61 -11.52
N TYR A 108 -10.15 7.67 -10.30
CA TYR A 108 -10.26 6.51 -9.43
C TYR A 108 -11.11 5.40 -10.04
N GLU A 109 -12.31 5.73 -10.52
CA GLU A 109 -13.19 4.72 -11.15
C GLU A 109 -12.49 4.05 -12.33
N LYS A 110 -11.88 4.85 -13.24
CA LYS A 110 -11.14 4.34 -14.38
C LYS A 110 -10.04 3.36 -14.00
N TYR A 111 -9.20 3.73 -13.00
CA TYR A 111 -8.04 2.91 -12.66
C TYR A 111 -8.36 1.75 -11.73
N PHE A 112 -9.34 1.85 -10.85
CA PHE A 112 -9.82 0.71 -10.07
C PHE A 112 -10.44 -0.38 -10.93
N ASP A 113 -11.03 -0.04 -12.06
CA ASP A 113 -11.57 -1.03 -13.00
C ASP A 113 -10.46 -1.74 -13.81
N SER A 114 -9.32 -1.08 -14.01
CA SER A 114 -8.22 -1.60 -14.83
C SER A 114 -7.11 -2.29 -14.04
N LEU A 115 -6.95 -1.99 -12.75
CA LEU A 115 -5.89 -2.50 -11.89
C LEU A 115 -6.40 -3.56 -10.93
N LYS A 116 -5.52 -4.52 -10.60
CA LYS A 116 -5.73 -5.51 -9.53
C LYS A 116 -4.46 -5.65 -8.70
N GLU A 117 -4.61 -5.95 -7.42
CA GLU A 117 -3.49 -6.35 -6.59
C GLU A 117 -3.10 -7.80 -6.92
N TYR A 118 -1.82 -8.01 -7.22
CA TYR A 118 -1.22 -9.33 -7.43
C TYR A 118 -0.16 -9.56 -6.37
N GLU A 119 -0.19 -10.72 -5.72
CA GLU A 119 0.90 -11.20 -4.90
C GLU A 119 1.94 -11.86 -5.81
N ILE A 120 3.10 -11.21 -5.96
CA ILE A 120 4.18 -11.64 -6.87
C ILE A 120 5.16 -12.55 -6.14
N VAL A 121 5.45 -12.24 -4.88
CA VAL A 121 6.28 -13.04 -3.99
C VAL A 121 5.52 -13.23 -2.69
N SER A 122 5.39 -14.48 -2.25
CA SER A 122 4.79 -14.82 -0.95
C SER A 122 5.90 -15.11 0.05
N GLU A 123 5.74 -14.64 1.29
CA GLU A 123 6.61 -15.07 2.39
C GLU A 123 6.39 -16.56 2.67
N GLY A 124 7.41 -17.21 3.23
CA GLY A 124 7.36 -18.62 3.61
C GLY A 124 8.34 -19.48 2.87
N TYR A 125 8.15 -20.81 2.99
CA TYR A 125 8.98 -21.79 2.29
C TYR A 125 8.68 -21.78 0.78
N ILE A 126 9.74 -21.83 0.00
CA ILE A 126 9.67 -21.83 -1.45
C ILE A 126 10.29 -23.10 -2.02
N ASP A 127 9.78 -23.54 -3.17
CA ASP A 127 10.43 -24.55 -3.96
C ASP A 127 11.65 -23.93 -4.66
N SER A 128 12.82 -24.41 -4.30
CA SER A 128 14.09 -23.87 -4.79
C SER A 128 15.17 -24.94 -4.89
N LYS A 129 16.37 -24.55 -5.34
CA LYS A 129 17.55 -25.41 -5.44
C LYS A 129 17.97 -26.03 -4.09
N TYR A 130 17.69 -25.36 -2.98
CA TYR A 130 18.05 -25.79 -1.64
C TYR A 130 16.80 -26.15 -0.85
N ASP A 131 16.85 -27.27 -0.14
CA ASP A 131 15.79 -27.64 0.79
C ASP A 131 15.64 -26.58 1.89
N ASP A 132 14.42 -26.44 2.41
CA ASP A 132 14.09 -25.47 3.48
C ASP A 132 14.38 -24.01 3.14
N SER A 133 14.42 -23.66 1.86
CA SER A 133 14.50 -22.25 1.42
C SER A 133 13.29 -21.45 1.84
N TYR A 134 13.55 -20.25 2.35
CA TYR A 134 12.55 -19.38 2.97
C TYR A 134 12.73 -17.92 2.52
N ILE A 135 11.62 -17.22 2.32
CA ILE A 135 11.57 -15.77 2.07
C ILE A 135 10.80 -15.12 3.23
N ASP A 136 11.37 -14.09 3.83
CA ASP A 136 10.80 -13.44 5.02
C ASP A 136 9.73 -12.39 4.71
N LYS A 137 9.62 -11.93 3.45
CA LYS A 137 8.68 -10.87 3.06
C LYS A 137 7.90 -11.22 1.80
N SER A 138 6.61 -11.00 1.85
CA SER A 138 5.78 -10.98 0.65
C SER A 138 5.91 -9.66 -0.12
N PHE A 139 5.67 -9.71 -1.42
CA PHE A 139 5.61 -8.53 -2.28
C PHE A 139 4.36 -8.55 -3.15
N LYS A 140 3.60 -7.46 -3.08
CA LYS A 140 2.37 -7.25 -3.85
C LYS A 140 2.50 -6.02 -4.72
N MET A 141 1.89 -6.06 -5.89
CA MET A 141 1.80 -4.93 -6.81
C MET A 141 0.39 -4.78 -7.36
N SER A 142 -0.04 -3.53 -7.50
CA SER A 142 -1.26 -3.18 -8.24
C SER A 142 -0.90 -2.99 -9.71
N LEU A 143 -1.40 -3.87 -10.57
CA LEU A 143 -1.03 -3.96 -11.98
C LEU A 143 -2.26 -4.13 -12.88
N SER A 144 -2.17 -3.64 -14.09
CA SER A 144 -3.04 -4.05 -15.18
C SER A 144 -2.71 -5.49 -15.62
N LYS A 145 -3.64 -6.13 -16.35
CA LYS A 145 -3.39 -7.48 -16.88
C LYS A 145 -2.17 -7.53 -17.80
N ASP A 146 -1.89 -6.46 -18.54
CA ASP A 146 -0.77 -6.43 -19.48
C ASP A 146 0.57 -6.17 -18.78
N GLU A 147 0.58 -5.35 -17.73
CA GLU A 147 1.76 -5.19 -16.87
C GLU A 147 2.09 -6.49 -16.14
N PHE A 148 1.09 -7.18 -15.60
CA PHE A 148 1.30 -8.47 -14.93
C PHE A 148 1.98 -9.51 -15.83
N LYS A 149 1.66 -9.55 -17.14
CA LYS A 149 2.33 -10.44 -18.10
C LYS A 149 3.80 -10.10 -18.34
N ARG A 150 4.20 -8.85 -18.10
CA ARG A 150 5.58 -8.37 -18.28
C ARG A 150 6.43 -8.44 -17.03
N ILE A 151 5.83 -8.80 -15.87
CA ILE A 151 6.58 -9.03 -14.63
C ILE A 151 7.64 -10.12 -14.88
N ARG A 152 8.84 -9.85 -14.40
CA ARG A 152 9.94 -10.79 -14.32
C ARG A 152 10.27 -11.05 -12.86
N LYS A 153 10.22 -12.34 -12.48
CA LYS A 153 10.68 -12.80 -11.17
C LYS A 153 11.89 -13.67 -11.40
N GLU A 154 13.02 -13.30 -10.82
CA GLU A 154 14.29 -14.00 -10.99
C GLU A 154 14.80 -14.44 -9.62
N ILE A 155 15.37 -15.65 -9.57
CA ILE A 155 16.03 -16.20 -8.39
C ILE A 155 17.49 -16.43 -8.76
N SER A 156 18.38 -15.77 -8.04
CA SER A 156 19.84 -15.99 -8.13
C SER A 156 20.33 -16.70 -6.88
N TYR A 157 21.25 -17.64 -7.04
CA TYR A 157 21.86 -18.37 -5.93
C TYR A 157 23.32 -17.96 -5.77
N TYR A 158 23.76 -17.84 -4.52
CA TYR A 158 25.15 -17.56 -4.19
C TYR A 158 25.98 -18.85 -4.24
N GLU A 159 27.12 -18.79 -4.91
CA GLU A 159 28.08 -19.87 -4.89
C GLU A 159 28.85 -19.83 -3.55
N ASN A 160 28.96 -20.99 -2.87
CA ASN A 160 29.74 -21.16 -1.62
C ASN A 160 29.34 -20.23 -0.46
N SER A 161 28.05 -19.97 -0.28
CA SER A 161 27.59 -19.22 0.89
C SER A 161 27.86 -20.02 2.18
N ALA A 162 28.79 -19.53 3.01
CA ALA A 162 28.97 -20.04 4.36
C ALA A 162 27.88 -19.52 5.34
N SER A 163 26.98 -18.68 4.85
CA SER A 163 25.87 -18.09 5.62
C SER A 163 24.56 -18.83 5.34
N LYS A 164 23.57 -18.60 6.19
CA LYS A 164 22.19 -19.09 5.94
C LYS A 164 21.51 -18.41 4.76
N VAL A 165 22.07 -17.35 4.21
CA VAL A 165 21.59 -16.66 3.00
C VAL A 165 22.14 -17.40 1.78
N VAL A 166 21.27 -18.00 0.98
CA VAL A 166 21.67 -18.86 -0.14
C VAL A 166 21.37 -18.26 -1.50
N GLY A 167 20.69 -17.15 -1.55
CA GLY A 167 20.34 -16.50 -2.81
C GLY A 167 19.51 -15.25 -2.60
N ARG A 168 18.97 -14.76 -3.68
CA ARG A 168 18.10 -13.58 -3.72
C ARG A 168 16.99 -13.79 -4.73
N VAL A 169 15.78 -13.36 -4.39
CA VAL A 169 14.68 -13.17 -5.31
C VAL A 169 14.57 -11.69 -5.68
N SER A 170 14.40 -11.40 -6.96
CA SER A 170 14.11 -10.05 -7.43
C SER A 170 12.88 -10.03 -8.33
N VAL A 171 12.19 -8.90 -8.34
CA VAL A 171 11.02 -8.65 -9.19
C VAL A 171 11.23 -7.36 -9.96
N SER A 172 11.10 -7.44 -11.28
CA SER A 172 11.22 -6.30 -12.17
C SER A 172 10.03 -6.20 -13.13
N LEU A 173 9.76 -4.99 -13.59
CA LEU A 173 8.81 -4.66 -14.63
C LEU A 173 9.48 -3.70 -15.61
N ASP A 174 9.49 -4.03 -16.89
CA ASP A 174 10.08 -3.24 -17.97
C ASP A 174 11.53 -2.80 -17.68
N GLY A 175 12.32 -3.69 -17.05
CA GLY A 175 13.73 -3.48 -16.73
C GLY A 175 14.00 -2.68 -15.46
N LYS A 176 12.97 -2.21 -14.76
CA LYS A 176 13.09 -1.55 -13.46
C LYS A 176 12.82 -2.54 -12.33
N GLU A 177 13.75 -2.66 -11.37
CA GLU A 177 13.56 -3.46 -10.17
C GLU A 177 12.64 -2.75 -9.18
N TYR A 178 11.65 -3.48 -8.65
CA TYR A 178 10.66 -3.00 -7.67
C TYR A 178 10.78 -3.69 -6.32
N PHE A 179 11.37 -4.88 -6.29
CA PHE A 179 11.52 -5.66 -5.07
C PHE A 179 12.75 -6.56 -5.18
N SER A 180 13.43 -6.72 -4.04
CA SER A 180 14.52 -7.67 -3.89
C SER A 180 14.58 -8.11 -2.42
N GLU A 181 14.68 -9.43 -2.18
CA GLU A 181 14.75 -10.02 -0.86
C GLU A 181 15.70 -11.21 -0.87
N ASP A 182 16.40 -11.42 0.25
CA ASP A 182 17.30 -12.54 0.41
C ASP A 182 16.52 -13.85 0.64
N ILE A 183 17.09 -14.95 0.16
CA ILE A 183 16.59 -16.31 0.37
C ILE A 183 17.44 -16.97 1.45
N TYR A 184 16.79 -17.46 2.48
CA TYR A 184 17.44 -18.09 3.65
C TYR A 184 17.18 -19.60 3.65
N ILE A 185 18.11 -20.37 4.20
CA ILE A 185 17.83 -21.73 4.68
C ILE A 185 17.32 -21.59 6.12
N LYS A 186 16.12 -22.08 6.37
CA LYS A 186 15.49 -22.05 7.68
C LYS A 186 15.01 -23.44 8.05
N ASP A 187 15.48 -23.94 9.19
CA ASP A 187 15.05 -25.24 9.67
C ASP A 187 13.52 -25.26 9.79
N ARG A 188 12.86 -26.17 9.10
CA ARG A 188 11.43 -26.40 9.29
C ARG A 188 11.24 -26.85 10.73
N VAL A 189 10.50 -26.09 11.50
CA VAL A 189 9.98 -26.60 12.76
C VAL A 189 9.14 -27.81 12.37
N LYS A 190 9.70 -29.02 12.60
CA LYS A 190 8.93 -30.25 12.49
C LYS A 190 7.71 -30.03 13.38
N LYS A 191 6.53 -29.84 12.78
CA LYS A 191 5.29 -30.01 13.52
C LYS A 191 5.43 -31.43 14.07
N GLU A 192 5.63 -31.58 15.38
CA GLU A 192 5.48 -32.87 15.99
C GLU A 192 4.15 -33.42 15.47
N GLU A 193 4.23 -34.48 14.68
CA GLU A 193 3.04 -35.27 14.39
C GLU A 193 2.58 -35.72 15.78
N VAL A 194 1.60 -34.98 16.32
CA VAL A 194 0.89 -35.44 17.50
C VAL A 194 0.28 -36.72 17.05
N ASN A 195 0.94 -37.82 17.40
CA ASN A 195 0.47 -39.18 17.17
C ASN A 195 -0.79 -39.33 18.00
N LEU A 196 -1.88 -38.74 17.48
CA LEU A 196 -3.20 -38.85 18.09
C LEU A 196 -3.54 -40.32 18.13
N SER A 197 -3.78 -40.84 19.31
CA SER A 197 -4.31 -42.18 19.49
C SER A 197 -5.59 -42.35 18.66
N PHE A 198 -5.91 -43.59 18.32
CA PHE A 198 -7.13 -43.91 17.56
C PHE A 198 -8.38 -43.18 18.13
N TRP A 199 -8.51 -43.12 19.45
CA TRP A 199 -9.62 -42.44 20.13
C TRP A 199 -9.58 -40.90 19.97
N GLN A 200 -8.45 -40.31 19.98
CA GLN A 200 -8.28 -38.84 19.75
C GLN A 200 -8.65 -38.46 18.31
N ARG A 201 -8.29 -39.29 17.33
CA ARG A 201 -8.71 -39.10 15.91
C ARG A 201 -10.22 -39.24 15.75
N LEU A 202 -10.81 -40.18 16.42
CA LEU A 202 -12.27 -40.40 16.40
C LEU A 202 -13.02 -39.22 17.01
N ILE A 203 -12.57 -38.71 18.17
CA ILE A 203 -13.18 -37.55 18.84
C ILE A 203 -13.02 -36.28 17.98
N LYS A 204 -11.87 -36.07 17.30
CA LYS A 204 -11.71 -34.95 16.40
C LYS A 204 -12.67 -35.00 15.22
N ARG A 205 -12.86 -36.17 14.61
CA ARG A 205 -13.83 -36.39 13.52
C ARG A 205 -15.29 -36.18 13.96
N LEU A 206 -15.63 -36.58 15.15
CA LEU A 206 -16.98 -36.38 15.69
C LEU A 206 -17.28 -34.91 16.01
N LYS A 207 -16.28 -34.12 16.35
CA LYS A 207 -16.40 -32.65 16.55
C LYS A 207 -16.53 -31.86 15.28
N GLU A 208 -16.11 -32.41 14.14
CA GLU A 208 -16.22 -31.79 12.81
C GLU A 208 -17.58 -32.09 12.13
N LEU A 209 -18.42 -32.92 12.76
CA LEU A 209 -19.74 -33.34 12.28
C LEU A 209 -20.92 -32.70 13.06
N TRP A 210 -20.61 -31.82 14.01
CA TRP A 210 -21.56 -30.99 14.78
C TRP A 210 -21.12 -29.51 14.67
#